data_a250fc0065f588bc26ec046f110c0ebc
#
_entry.id   a250fc0065f588bc26ec046f110c0ebc
#
_cell.length_a   1.000
_cell.length_b   1.000
_cell.length_c   1.000
_cell.angle_alpha   90.00
_cell.angle_beta   90.00
_cell.angle_gamma   90.00
#
_symmetry.space_group_name_H-M   'P 1'
#
loop_
_entity.id
_entity.type
_entity.pdbx_description
1 polymer ?
#
loop_
_entity_poly.entity_id
_entity_poly.type
_entity_poly.pdbx_seq_one_letter_code
_entity_poly.pdbx_strand_id
1 'polypeptide(L)'
;MTWIPEKIIKASFHLSVWTIEQFHDMKVYEDKVNALRDFAAGTLGKDVAACLDKNNLRLVPGYESHDLKHVLLDYKMTPVDEIRMQAFMIGNGNISIPSIAIFLYGFMLLPHKWNQFFKDFKLGLFSTSIKTWTMEHFSDRQTKELREQVLNTKQEVDVMKKLPAIGSYSAIIAGLFGMLYCLPYLFSTVLEDLVGAGFPFVGGAILFASGLISLSMQRNQKAAGHNSSYKTYGAL
;
A
#
# COMPACT_ATOMS: atom_id res chain seq x y z
N MET A 1 -7.80 10.62 25.29
CA MET A 1 -6.40 11.10 25.41
C MET A 1 -5.60 10.43 24.29
N THR A 2 -5.19 11.16 23.26
CA THR A 2 -4.41 10.59 22.15
C THR A 2 -3.00 10.34 22.63
N TRP A 3 -2.49 9.13 22.38
CA TRP A 3 -1.15 8.73 22.77
C TRP A 3 -0.07 9.51 22.00
N ILE A 4 1.11 9.71 22.58
CA ILE A 4 2.18 10.53 21.98
C ILE A 4 2.53 10.11 20.53
N PRO A 5 2.69 8.80 20.20
CA PRO A 5 2.92 8.36 18.83
C PRO A 5 1.86 8.77 17.82
N GLU A 6 0.58 8.75 18.20
CA GLU A 6 -0.51 9.19 17.32
C GLU A 6 -0.42 10.69 17.01
N LYS A 7 0.01 11.50 17.98
CA LYS A 7 0.25 12.94 17.76
C LYS A 7 1.41 13.19 16.80
N ILE A 8 2.47 12.40 16.92
CA ILE A 8 3.64 12.48 16.03
C ILE A 8 3.23 12.13 14.60
N ILE A 9 2.51 11.01 14.41
CA ILE A 9 2.01 10.60 13.10
C ILE A 9 1.10 11.67 12.51
N LYS A 10 0.16 12.21 13.30
CA LYS A 10 -0.74 13.29 12.87
C LYS A 10 0.03 14.54 12.43
N ALA A 11 1.01 14.96 13.21
CA ALA A 11 1.84 16.13 12.89
C ALA A 11 2.64 15.93 11.61
N SER A 12 3.19 14.74 11.39
CA SER A 12 3.91 14.37 10.16
C SER A 12 3.01 14.44 8.92
N PHE A 13 1.77 13.93 9.02
CA PHE A 13 0.81 14.03 7.92
C PHE A 13 0.41 15.48 7.63
N HIS A 14 0.11 16.27 8.66
CA HIS A 14 -0.22 17.70 8.46
C HIS A 14 0.92 18.45 7.78
N LEU A 15 2.17 18.19 8.17
CA LEU A 15 3.34 18.80 7.55
C LEU A 15 3.46 18.40 6.09
N SER A 16 3.27 17.11 5.78
CA SER A 16 3.34 16.60 4.41
C SER A 16 2.25 17.22 3.52
N VAL A 17 1.00 17.24 3.99
CA VAL A 17 -0.12 17.84 3.26
C VAL A 17 0.12 19.34 3.05
N TRP A 18 0.48 20.08 4.11
CA TRP A 18 0.81 21.49 3.99
C TRP A 18 1.91 21.75 2.95
N THR A 19 2.96 20.93 2.94
CA THR A 19 4.03 21.06 1.95
C THR A 19 3.51 20.85 0.53
N ILE A 20 2.69 19.84 0.28
CA ILE A 20 2.12 19.57 -1.04
C ILE A 20 1.23 20.73 -1.50
N GLU A 21 0.39 21.27 -0.62
CA GLU A 21 -0.50 22.40 -0.92
C GLU A 21 0.25 23.66 -1.36
N GLN A 22 1.49 23.89 -0.87
CA GLN A 22 2.29 25.06 -1.27
C GLN A 22 2.72 25.05 -2.76
N PHE A 23 2.75 23.87 -3.38
CA PHE A 23 3.22 23.69 -4.75
C PHE A 23 2.09 23.45 -5.76
N HIS A 24 0.82 23.52 -5.33
CA HIS A 24 -0.32 23.24 -6.19
C HIS A 24 -1.39 24.33 -6.11
N ASP A 25 -2.09 24.56 -7.23
CA ASP A 25 -3.28 25.41 -7.25
C ASP A 25 -4.46 24.65 -6.60
N MET A 26 -4.74 24.98 -5.35
CA MET A 26 -5.79 24.33 -4.58
C MET A 26 -7.20 24.62 -5.10
N LYS A 27 -7.39 25.65 -5.92
CA LYS A 27 -8.70 25.97 -6.51
C LYS A 27 -9.22 24.85 -7.40
N VAL A 28 -8.33 24.23 -8.18
CA VAL A 28 -8.67 23.08 -9.04
C VAL A 28 -9.24 21.92 -8.21
N TYR A 29 -8.68 21.69 -7.02
CA TYR A 29 -9.12 20.61 -6.12
C TYR A 29 -10.40 20.95 -5.38
N GLU A 30 -10.62 22.23 -5.05
CA GLU A 30 -11.90 22.71 -4.52
C GLU A 30 -13.03 22.54 -5.55
N ASP A 31 -12.78 22.85 -6.82
CA ASP A 31 -13.74 22.65 -7.91
C ASP A 31 -14.06 21.16 -8.12
N LYS A 32 -13.04 20.27 -8.01
CA LYS A 32 -13.27 18.81 -8.01
C LYS A 32 -14.19 18.37 -6.86
N VAL A 33 -13.95 18.84 -5.64
CA VAL A 33 -14.81 18.51 -4.48
C VAL A 33 -16.22 19.04 -4.67
N ASN A 34 -16.38 20.26 -5.25
CA ASN A 34 -17.69 20.81 -5.57
C ASN A 34 -18.45 19.88 -6.54
N ALA A 35 -17.78 19.42 -7.61
CA ALA A 35 -18.37 18.45 -8.52
C ALA A 35 -18.74 17.13 -7.84
N LEU A 36 -17.97 16.66 -6.87
CA LEU A 36 -18.31 15.47 -6.08
C LEU A 36 -19.55 15.68 -5.20
N ARG A 37 -19.81 16.89 -4.73
CA ARG A 37 -21.02 17.23 -3.96
C ARG A 37 -22.31 17.14 -4.77
N ASP A 38 -22.22 17.25 -6.10
CA ASP A 38 -23.40 17.18 -6.99
C ASP A 38 -23.83 15.75 -7.31
N PHE A 39 -23.05 14.74 -6.97
CA PHE A 39 -23.43 13.34 -7.14
C PHE A 39 -24.61 12.95 -6.22
N ALA A 40 -25.33 11.90 -6.63
CA ALA A 40 -26.44 11.36 -5.87
C ALA A 40 -26.02 10.83 -4.48
N ALA A 41 -26.92 10.88 -3.52
CA ALA A 41 -26.67 10.34 -2.18
C ALA A 41 -26.30 8.86 -2.21
N GLY A 42 -25.31 8.46 -1.41
CA GLY A 42 -24.80 7.09 -1.33
C GLY A 42 -23.82 6.70 -2.43
N THR A 43 -23.55 7.58 -3.40
CA THR A 43 -22.47 7.36 -4.36
C THR A 43 -21.11 7.65 -3.73
N LEU A 44 -20.07 6.99 -4.24
CA LEU A 44 -18.73 7.11 -3.69
C LEU A 44 -18.21 8.55 -3.74
N GLY A 45 -18.46 9.28 -4.83
CA GLY A 45 -18.07 10.69 -4.95
C GLY A 45 -18.74 11.57 -3.90
N LYS A 46 -20.07 11.42 -3.71
CA LYS A 46 -20.81 12.16 -2.68
C LYS A 46 -20.29 11.86 -1.28
N ASP A 47 -20.05 10.57 -1.00
CA ASP A 47 -19.57 10.14 0.31
C ASP A 47 -18.14 10.60 0.59
N VAL A 48 -17.27 10.70 -0.44
CA VAL A 48 -15.94 11.31 -0.33
C VAL A 48 -16.05 12.79 0.01
N ALA A 49 -16.87 13.56 -0.72
CA ALA A 49 -17.08 14.98 -0.41
C ALA A 49 -17.60 15.18 1.02
N ALA A 50 -18.59 14.38 1.44
CA ALA A 50 -19.14 14.42 2.79
C ALA A 50 -18.10 14.05 3.87
N CYS A 51 -17.20 13.10 3.57
CA CYS A 51 -16.11 12.72 4.47
C CYS A 51 -15.10 13.88 4.64
N LEU A 52 -14.72 14.53 3.54
CA LEU A 52 -13.81 15.69 3.57
C LEU A 52 -14.44 16.85 4.37
N ASP A 53 -15.69 17.19 4.08
CA ASP A 53 -16.44 18.25 4.76
C ASP A 53 -16.55 17.98 6.28
N LYS A 54 -16.93 16.76 6.66
CA LYS A 54 -17.06 16.35 8.06
C LYS A 54 -15.75 16.49 8.85
N ASN A 55 -14.62 16.23 8.21
CA ASN A 55 -13.31 16.27 8.87
C ASN A 55 -12.58 17.61 8.66
N ASN A 56 -13.20 18.56 7.96
CA ASN A 56 -12.61 19.83 7.55
C ASN A 56 -11.27 19.65 6.83
N LEU A 57 -11.27 18.70 5.86
CA LEU A 57 -10.12 18.35 5.05
C LEU A 57 -10.31 18.84 3.62
N ARG A 58 -9.21 19.05 2.92
CA ARG A 58 -9.17 19.33 1.48
C ARG A 58 -8.73 18.10 0.74
N LEU A 59 -9.13 18.01 -0.53
CA LEU A 59 -8.62 16.97 -1.44
C LEU A 59 -7.14 17.27 -1.72
N VAL A 60 -6.27 16.29 -1.43
CA VAL A 60 -4.83 16.47 -1.54
C VAL A 60 -4.37 16.15 -2.96
N PRO A 61 -3.64 17.06 -3.64
CA PRO A 61 -3.09 16.84 -4.97
C PRO A 61 -2.30 15.53 -5.11
N GLY A 62 -2.68 14.68 -6.07
CA GLY A 62 -2.05 13.38 -6.30
C GLY A 62 -2.44 12.27 -5.31
N TYR A 63 -3.30 12.58 -4.33
CA TYR A 63 -3.81 11.62 -3.34
C TYR A 63 -5.33 11.41 -3.44
N GLU A 64 -5.97 11.82 -4.54
CA GLU A 64 -7.42 11.69 -4.73
C GLU A 64 -7.89 10.24 -4.60
N SER A 65 -7.14 9.30 -5.18
CA SER A 65 -7.45 7.88 -5.06
C SER A 65 -7.21 7.31 -3.66
N HIS A 66 -6.43 7.99 -2.82
CA HIS A 66 -6.22 7.64 -1.42
C HIS A 66 -7.47 8.00 -0.59
N ASP A 67 -8.00 9.20 -0.73
CA ASP A 67 -9.20 9.65 -0.01
C ASP A 67 -10.43 8.81 -0.40
N LEU A 68 -10.54 8.44 -1.68
CA LEU A 68 -11.53 7.47 -2.15
C LEU A 68 -11.45 6.15 -1.37
N LYS A 69 -10.24 5.64 -1.11
CA LYS A 69 -10.04 4.36 -0.42
C LYS A 69 -10.43 4.42 1.05
N HIS A 70 -10.23 5.56 1.73
CA HIS A 70 -10.75 5.77 3.08
C HIS A 70 -12.25 5.54 3.14
N VAL A 71 -12.99 6.18 2.24
CA VAL A 71 -14.46 6.09 2.20
C VAL A 71 -14.92 4.70 1.74
N LEU A 72 -14.32 4.18 0.69
CA LEU A 72 -14.66 2.85 0.14
C LEU A 72 -14.49 1.74 1.18
N LEU A 73 -13.40 1.76 1.93
CA LEU A 73 -13.03 0.71 2.89
C LEU A 73 -13.49 1.02 4.32
N ASP A 74 -14.15 2.16 4.54
CA ASP A 74 -14.65 2.62 5.84
C ASP A 74 -13.55 2.83 6.90
N TYR A 75 -12.36 3.26 6.46
CA TYR A 75 -11.32 3.72 7.37
C TYR A 75 -11.52 5.20 7.72
N LYS A 76 -11.48 5.53 9.01
CA LYS A 76 -11.60 6.90 9.47
C LYS A 76 -10.34 7.71 9.14
N MET A 77 -10.49 9.03 9.04
CA MET A 77 -9.36 9.97 8.86
C MET A 77 -8.58 10.15 10.19
N THR A 78 -8.09 9.04 10.76
CA THR A 78 -7.30 9.03 12.00
C THR A 78 -5.92 8.46 11.75
N PRO A 79 -4.88 8.85 12.53
CA PRO A 79 -3.53 8.32 12.36
C PRO A 79 -3.45 6.79 12.40
N VAL A 80 -4.23 6.15 13.25
CA VAL A 80 -4.26 4.68 13.37
C VAL A 80 -4.89 4.05 12.13
N ASP A 81 -6.04 4.59 11.68
CA ASP A 81 -6.74 4.03 10.52
C ASP A 81 -5.99 4.30 9.22
N GLU A 82 -5.20 5.37 9.15
CA GLU A 82 -4.25 5.59 8.06
C GLU A 82 -3.27 4.42 7.93
N ILE A 83 -2.62 4.03 9.02
CA ILE A 83 -1.66 2.91 9.01
C ILE A 83 -2.37 1.57 8.71
N ARG A 84 -3.60 1.38 9.22
CA ARG A 84 -4.44 0.22 8.93
C ARG A 84 -4.79 0.12 7.45
N MET A 85 -5.16 1.26 6.84
CA MET A 85 -5.44 1.32 5.41
C MET A 85 -4.18 1.00 4.58
N GLN A 86 -3.00 1.50 4.97
CA GLN A 86 -1.75 1.15 4.30
C GLN A 86 -1.46 -0.36 4.42
N ALA A 87 -1.73 -0.98 5.57
CA ALA A 87 -1.63 -2.42 5.73
C ALA A 87 -2.55 -3.18 4.75
N PHE A 88 -3.82 -2.77 4.66
CA PHE A 88 -4.76 -3.30 3.67
C PHE A 88 -4.24 -3.12 2.23
N MET A 89 -3.78 -1.92 1.89
CA MET A 89 -3.31 -1.59 0.54
C MET A 89 -2.12 -2.44 0.13
N ILE A 90 -1.16 -2.66 1.03
CA ILE A 90 -0.01 -3.54 0.79
C ILE A 90 -0.50 -4.97 0.54
N GLY A 91 -1.40 -5.49 1.37
CA GLY A 91 -2.03 -6.81 1.17
C GLY A 91 -2.78 -6.92 -0.15
N ASN A 92 -3.45 -5.87 -0.57
CA ASN A 92 -4.23 -5.79 -1.82
C ASN A 92 -3.37 -5.65 -3.09
N GLY A 93 -2.04 -5.56 -2.94
CA GLY A 93 -1.09 -5.43 -4.05
C GLY A 93 -0.93 -4.01 -4.57
N ASN A 94 -1.46 -3.01 -3.87
CA ASN A 94 -1.25 -1.60 -4.16
C ASN A 94 -0.02 -1.10 -3.39
N ILE A 95 1.15 -1.51 -3.87
CA ILE A 95 2.43 -1.25 -3.23
C ILE A 95 3.07 -0.02 -3.90
N SER A 96 3.36 1.00 -3.10
CA SER A 96 4.15 2.17 -3.51
C SER A 96 5.20 2.48 -2.43
N ILE A 97 6.25 3.19 -2.80
CA ILE A 97 7.28 3.61 -1.83
C ILE A 97 6.66 4.42 -0.67
N PRO A 98 5.80 5.42 -0.92
CA PRO A 98 5.12 6.14 0.16
C PRO A 98 4.27 5.22 1.05
N SER A 99 3.50 4.29 0.47
CA SER A 99 2.67 3.35 1.25
C SER A 99 3.50 2.50 2.20
N ILE A 100 4.63 1.97 1.72
CA ILE A 100 5.54 1.18 2.55
C ILE A 100 6.16 2.05 3.66
N ALA A 101 6.64 3.25 3.32
CA ALA A 101 7.26 4.15 4.28
C ALA A 101 6.29 4.55 5.40
N ILE A 102 5.06 4.94 5.05
CA ILE A 102 4.00 5.29 5.99
C ILE A 102 3.66 4.09 6.88
N PHE A 103 3.50 2.90 6.27
CA PHE A 103 3.20 1.68 7.02
C PHE A 103 4.31 1.33 8.01
N LEU A 104 5.58 1.28 7.59
CA LEU A 104 6.71 0.96 8.45
C LEU A 104 6.85 1.97 9.59
N TYR A 105 6.71 3.27 9.29
CA TYR A 105 6.75 4.33 10.29
C TYR A 105 5.68 4.14 11.36
N GLY A 106 4.42 3.93 10.95
CA GLY A 106 3.32 3.68 11.87
C GLY A 106 3.42 2.34 12.60
N PHE A 107 3.89 1.30 11.92
CA PHE A 107 4.12 -0.03 12.50
C PHE A 107 5.14 0.03 13.65
N MET A 108 6.22 0.79 13.49
CA MET A 108 7.21 0.97 14.56
C MET A 108 6.66 1.79 15.73
N LEU A 109 5.87 2.82 15.46
CA LEU A 109 5.33 3.71 16.50
C LEU A 109 4.12 3.16 17.25
N LEU A 110 3.40 2.17 16.68
CA LEU A 110 2.15 1.63 17.22
C LEU A 110 2.19 0.11 17.44
N PRO A 111 3.15 -0.43 18.24
CA PRO A 111 3.29 -1.88 18.40
C PRO A 111 2.04 -2.54 19.00
N HIS A 112 1.27 -1.84 19.82
CA HIS A 112 0.02 -2.33 20.40
C HIS A 112 -1.11 -2.52 19.36
N LYS A 113 -0.93 -2.04 18.12
CA LYS A 113 -1.88 -2.17 17.00
C LYS A 113 -1.50 -3.25 15.97
N TRP A 114 -0.39 -3.93 16.13
CA TRP A 114 0.11 -4.91 15.15
C TRP A 114 -0.94 -5.97 14.78
N ASN A 115 -1.69 -6.49 15.75
CA ASN A 115 -2.76 -7.46 15.48
C ASN A 115 -3.83 -6.89 14.52
N GLN A 116 -4.15 -5.59 14.61
CA GLN A 116 -5.08 -4.94 13.69
C GLN A 116 -4.45 -4.79 12.31
N PHE A 117 -3.19 -4.38 12.23
CA PHE A 117 -2.47 -4.23 10.98
C PHE A 117 -2.36 -5.56 10.22
N PHE A 118 -2.08 -6.66 10.91
CA PHE A 118 -2.07 -7.99 10.29
C PHE A 118 -3.45 -8.45 9.81
N LYS A 119 -4.53 -8.11 10.55
CA LYS A 119 -5.90 -8.39 10.10
C LYS A 119 -6.24 -7.60 8.84
N ASP A 120 -5.91 -6.31 8.80
CA ASP A 120 -6.17 -5.45 7.65
C ASP A 120 -5.31 -5.87 6.43
N PHE A 121 -4.05 -6.25 6.64
CA PHE A 121 -3.22 -6.83 5.59
C PHE A 121 -3.84 -8.11 5.00
N LYS A 122 -4.28 -9.03 5.84
CA LYS A 122 -4.97 -10.25 5.40
C LYS A 122 -6.26 -9.90 4.65
N LEU A 123 -7.07 -8.99 5.17
CA LEU A 123 -8.28 -8.54 4.50
C LEU A 123 -7.97 -8.03 3.09
N GLY A 124 -6.94 -7.18 2.94
CA GLY A 124 -6.49 -6.71 1.64
C GLY A 124 -6.04 -7.84 0.72
N LEU A 125 -5.35 -8.85 1.25
CA LEU A 125 -4.85 -9.99 0.49
C LEU A 125 -6.00 -10.82 -0.13
N PHE A 126 -7.13 -10.92 0.59
CA PHE A 126 -8.30 -11.69 0.16
C PHE A 126 -9.38 -10.85 -0.55
N SER A 127 -9.21 -9.55 -0.65
CA SER A 127 -10.13 -8.63 -1.30
C SER A 127 -9.83 -8.46 -2.79
N THR A 128 -10.83 -8.06 -3.57
CA THR A 128 -10.63 -7.65 -4.97
C THR A 128 -9.61 -6.52 -5.02
N SER A 129 -8.67 -6.56 -6.00
CA SER A 129 -7.67 -5.50 -6.14
C SER A 129 -8.31 -4.18 -6.58
N ILE A 130 -8.05 -3.14 -5.79
CA ILE A 130 -8.50 -1.76 -6.05
C ILE A 130 -7.36 -0.84 -6.48
N LYS A 131 -6.25 -1.43 -6.94
CA LYS A 131 -5.04 -0.67 -7.31
C LYS A 131 -5.29 0.38 -8.38
N THR A 132 -6.15 0.07 -9.34
CA THR A 132 -6.48 0.93 -10.50
C THR A 132 -7.74 1.75 -10.31
N TRP A 133 -8.33 1.73 -9.12
CA TRP A 133 -9.57 2.46 -8.86
C TRP A 133 -9.28 3.94 -8.65
N THR A 134 -9.95 4.78 -9.43
CA THR A 134 -9.82 6.24 -9.40
C THR A 134 -11.18 6.90 -9.20
N MET A 135 -11.19 8.16 -8.79
CA MET A 135 -12.44 8.92 -8.63
C MET A 135 -13.21 9.04 -9.93
N GLU A 136 -12.52 9.27 -11.04
CA GLU A 136 -13.12 9.47 -12.36
C GLU A 136 -13.97 8.28 -12.83
N HIS A 137 -13.61 7.06 -12.39
CA HIS A 137 -14.28 5.84 -12.84
C HIS A 137 -15.33 5.31 -11.86
N PHE A 138 -15.31 5.75 -10.60
CA PHE A 138 -16.13 5.13 -9.56
C PHE A 138 -16.97 6.12 -8.73
N SER A 139 -16.83 7.44 -8.95
CA SER A 139 -17.55 8.44 -8.15
C SER A 139 -19.08 8.39 -8.27
N ASP A 140 -19.59 7.97 -9.41
CA ASP A 140 -21.03 7.87 -9.69
C ASP A 140 -21.69 6.58 -9.20
N ARG A 141 -20.87 5.61 -8.74
CA ARG A 141 -21.35 4.29 -8.30
C ARG A 141 -21.67 4.27 -6.80
N GLN A 142 -22.62 3.41 -6.41
CA GLN A 142 -23.02 3.25 -5.02
C GLN A 142 -21.88 2.71 -4.16
N THR A 143 -21.51 3.44 -3.10
CA THR A 143 -20.42 3.07 -2.19
C THR A 143 -20.61 1.69 -1.59
N LYS A 144 -21.85 1.36 -1.19
CA LYS A 144 -22.19 0.07 -0.58
C LYS A 144 -21.92 -1.09 -1.54
N GLU A 145 -22.35 -0.98 -2.79
CA GLU A 145 -22.13 -2.01 -3.81
C GLU A 145 -20.65 -2.21 -4.12
N LEU A 146 -19.92 -1.09 -4.26
CA LEU A 146 -18.47 -1.13 -4.48
C LEU A 146 -17.75 -1.79 -3.31
N ARG A 147 -18.14 -1.46 -2.07
CA ARG A 147 -17.57 -2.07 -0.86
C ARG A 147 -17.84 -3.57 -0.81
N GLU A 148 -19.06 -4.00 -1.11
CA GLU A 148 -19.41 -5.41 -1.21
C GLU A 148 -18.61 -6.11 -2.31
N GLN A 149 -18.45 -5.50 -3.47
CA GLN A 149 -17.61 -6.01 -4.56
C GLN A 149 -16.16 -6.22 -4.13
N VAL A 150 -15.62 -5.33 -3.30
CA VAL A 150 -14.24 -5.43 -2.81
C VAL A 150 -14.10 -6.49 -1.72
N LEU A 151 -15.01 -6.51 -0.75
CA LEU A 151 -14.87 -7.31 0.48
C LEU A 151 -15.54 -8.69 0.40
N ASN A 152 -16.62 -8.85 -0.38
CA ASN A 152 -17.37 -10.11 -0.48
C ASN A 152 -16.88 -11.03 -1.60
N THR A 153 -15.74 -10.74 -2.19
CA THR A 153 -15.20 -11.63 -3.20
C THR A 153 -14.90 -12.97 -2.55
N LYS A 154 -15.76 -13.97 -2.74
CA LYS A 154 -15.51 -15.40 -2.55
C LYS A 154 -14.47 -15.91 -3.58
N GLN A 155 -13.47 -15.12 -3.89
CA GLN A 155 -12.28 -15.71 -4.43
C GLN A 155 -11.65 -16.45 -3.25
N GLU A 156 -11.65 -17.75 -3.29
CA GLU A 156 -10.51 -18.51 -2.83
C GLU A 156 -9.31 -17.89 -3.55
N VAL A 157 -8.85 -16.76 -3.01
CA VAL A 157 -7.57 -16.21 -3.42
C VAL A 157 -6.64 -17.33 -3.08
N ASP A 158 -6.20 -18.00 -4.10
CA ASP A 158 -5.23 -19.07 -3.99
C ASP A 158 -3.98 -18.43 -3.35
N VAL A 159 -4.01 -18.38 -2.01
CA VAL A 159 -2.93 -17.81 -1.17
C VAL A 159 -1.63 -18.50 -1.55
N MET A 160 -1.72 -19.78 -1.96
CA MET A 160 -0.61 -20.55 -2.45
C MET A 160 0.00 -19.93 -3.73
N LYS A 161 -0.79 -19.28 -4.58
CA LYS A 161 -0.26 -18.56 -5.77
C LYS A 161 0.42 -17.23 -5.44
N LYS A 162 0.04 -16.57 -4.33
CA LYS A 162 0.67 -15.29 -3.90
C LYS A 162 1.86 -15.51 -2.97
N LEU A 163 1.92 -16.64 -2.27
CA LEU A 163 2.96 -16.93 -1.28
C LEU A 163 4.39 -16.87 -1.87
N PRO A 164 4.68 -17.41 -3.08
CA PRO A 164 6.00 -17.30 -3.68
C PRO A 164 6.42 -15.85 -3.94
N ALA A 165 5.49 -14.98 -4.35
CA ALA A 165 5.79 -13.57 -4.59
C ALA A 165 6.14 -12.85 -3.27
N ILE A 166 5.36 -13.08 -2.20
CA ILE A 166 5.62 -12.54 -0.88
C ILE A 166 7.00 -13.00 -0.38
N GLY A 167 7.31 -14.28 -0.49
CA GLY A 167 8.62 -14.83 -0.12
C GLY A 167 9.77 -14.19 -0.89
N SER A 168 9.61 -13.98 -2.19
CA SER A 168 10.63 -13.33 -3.03
C SER A 168 10.88 -11.88 -2.63
N TYR A 169 9.83 -11.09 -2.39
CA TYR A 169 9.97 -9.70 -1.92
C TYR A 169 10.60 -9.64 -0.54
N SER A 170 10.22 -10.54 0.37
CA SER A 170 10.81 -10.62 1.72
C SER A 170 12.31 -10.94 1.66
N ALA A 171 12.71 -11.86 0.78
CA ALA A 171 14.11 -12.21 0.58
C ALA A 171 14.94 -11.03 0.02
N ILE A 172 14.36 -10.28 -0.94
CA ILE A 172 15.01 -9.08 -1.51
C ILE A 172 15.22 -8.02 -0.41
N ILE A 173 14.17 -7.72 0.36
CA ILE A 173 14.21 -6.69 1.41
C ILE A 173 15.21 -7.09 2.51
N ALA A 174 15.13 -8.33 3.00
CA ALA A 174 16.03 -8.84 4.04
C ALA A 174 17.48 -8.87 3.56
N GLY A 175 17.70 -9.30 2.32
CA GLY A 175 19.03 -9.33 1.72
C GLY A 175 19.64 -7.94 1.56
N LEU A 176 18.88 -6.99 1.05
CA LEU A 176 19.30 -5.60 0.90
C LEU A 176 19.60 -4.95 2.25
N PHE A 177 18.72 -5.15 3.24
CA PHE A 177 18.92 -4.63 4.59
C PHE A 177 20.19 -5.22 5.24
N GLY A 178 20.40 -6.54 5.12
CA GLY A 178 21.60 -7.20 5.64
C GLY A 178 22.88 -6.66 5.02
N MET A 179 22.91 -6.48 3.70
CA MET A 179 24.06 -5.89 3.00
C MET A 179 24.34 -4.45 3.45
N LEU A 180 23.31 -3.60 3.50
CA LEU A 180 23.45 -2.19 3.90
C LEU A 180 23.91 -2.06 5.35
N TYR A 181 23.40 -2.91 6.25
CA TYR A 181 23.80 -2.92 7.65
C TYR A 181 25.28 -3.31 7.82
N CYS A 182 25.77 -4.26 7.04
CA CYS A 182 27.15 -4.73 7.12
C CYS A 182 28.15 -3.81 6.40
N LEU A 183 27.68 -2.95 5.48
CA LEU A 183 28.54 -2.15 4.62
C LEU A 183 29.60 -1.31 5.36
N PRO A 184 29.29 -0.59 6.46
CA PRO A 184 30.32 0.20 7.19
C PRO A 184 31.41 -0.66 7.76
N TYR A 185 31.10 -1.88 8.20
CA TYR A 185 32.10 -2.78 8.84
C TYR A 185 33.02 -3.46 7.83
N LEU A 186 32.64 -3.53 6.55
CA LEU A 186 33.50 -4.04 5.47
C LEU A 186 34.68 -3.10 5.17
N PHE A 187 34.65 -1.85 5.63
CA PHE A 187 35.72 -0.88 5.49
C PHE A 187 36.47 -0.68 6.81
N SER A 188 36.22 -1.50 7.83
CA SER A 188 36.93 -1.47 9.09
C SER A 188 38.40 -1.97 8.89
N THR A 189 39.31 -1.37 9.62
CA THR A 189 40.70 -1.83 9.70
C THR A 189 40.91 -2.97 10.71
N VAL A 190 39.85 -3.33 11.44
CA VAL A 190 39.80 -4.40 12.44
C VAL A 190 39.37 -5.70 11.76
N LEU A 191 40.20 -6.73 11.84
CA LEU A 191 39.96 -8.01 11.16
C LEU A 191 38.68 -8.70 11.64
N GLU A 192 38.38 -8.62 12.93
CA GLU A 192 37.15 -9.18 13.55
C GLU A 192 35.90 -8.59 12.97
N ASP A 193 35.87 -7.27 12.74
CA ASP A 193 34.75 -6.57 12.11
C ASP A 193 34.55 -7.03 10.67
N LEU A 194 35.64 -7.12 9.91
CA LEU A 194 35.62 -7.55 8.51
C LEU A 194 35.11 -8.97 8.36
N VAL A 195 35.57 -9.91 9.19
CA VAL A 195 35.09 -11.30 9.17
C VAL A 195 33.66 -11.38 9.66
N GLY A 196 33.33 -10.66 10.76
CA GLY A 196 31.98 -10.62 11.32
C GLY A 196 30.94 -10.07 10.38
N ALA A 197 31.27 -9.07 9.56
CA ALA A 197 30.37 -8.48 8.56
C ALA A 197 30.36 -9.24 7.23
N GLY A 198 31.46 -9.89 6.86
CA GLY A 198 31.61 -10.58 5.58
C GLY A 198 30.55 -11.68 5.37
N PHE A 199 30.36 -12.55 6.36
CA PHE A 199 29.38 -13.64 6.27
C PHE A 199 27.93 -13.13 6.14
N PRO A 200 27.41 -12.21 6.98
CA PRO A 200 26.08 -11.66 6.82
C PRO A 200 25.90 -10.86 5.51
N PHE A 201 26.95 -10.19 5.03
CA PHE A 201 26.91 -9.47 3.75
C PHE A 201 26.71 -10.44 2.58
N VAL A 202 27.51 -11.52 2.53
CA VAL A 202 27.37 -12.55 1.49
C VAL A 202 26.00 -13.26 1.60
N GLY A 203 25.58 -13.59 2.81
CA GLY A 203 24.23 -14.15 3.05
C GLY A 203 23.12 -13.23 2.55
N GLY A 204 23.23 -11.93 2.82
CA GLY A 204 22.32 -10.90 2.30
C GLY A 204 22.32 -10.83 0.77
N ALA A 205 23.50 -10.90 0.13
CA ALA A 205 23.61 -10.91 -1.33
C ALA A 205 22.95 -12.17 -1.96
N ILE A 206 23.13 -13.33 -1.33
CA ILE A 206 22.46 -14.58 -1.77
C ILE A 206 20.94 -14.46 -1.65
N LEU A 207 20.42 -13.96 -0.54
CA LEU A 207 18.98 -13.75 -0.35
C LEU A 207 18.42 -12.76 -1.37
N PHE A 208 19.12 -11.67 -1.61
CA PHE A 208 18.71 -10.66 -2.59
C PHE A 208 18.65 -11.25 -4.01
N ALA A 209 19.71 -11.93 -4.43
CA ALA A 209 19.76 -12.58 -5.74
C ALA A 209 18.69 -13.67 -5.91
N SER A 210 18.49 -14.51 -4.89
CA SER A 210 17.46 -15.55 -4.88
C SER A 210 16.06 -14.98 -5.02
N GLY A 211 15.77 -13.87 -4.33
CA GLY A 211 14.50 -13.16 -4.45
C GLY A 211 14.26 -12.62 -5.85
N LEU A 212 15.27 -12.02 -6.50
CA LEU A 212 15.18 -11.52 -7.87
C LEU A 212 14.96 -12.65 -8.88
N ILE A 213 15.71 -13.74 -8.76
CA ILE A 213 15.56 -14.92 -9.64
C ILE A 213 14.14 -15.47 -9.51
N SER A 214 13.66 -15.66 -8.29
CA SER A 214 12.31 -16.17 -8.03
C SER A 214 11.23 -15.27 -8.63
N LEU A 215 11.34 -13.94 -8.53
CA LEU A 215 10.40 -13.02 -9.19
C LEU A 215 10.46 -13.10 -10.71
N SER A 216 11.66 -13.22 -11.29
CA SER A 216 11.84 -13.37 -12.73
C SER A 216 11.18 -14.65 -13.23
N MET A 217 11.38 -15.78 -12.55
CA MET A 217 10.74 -17.06 -12.90
C MET A 217 9.20 -16.96 -12.83
N GLN A 218 8.64 -16.35 -11.80
CA GLN A 218 7.19 -16.15 -11.67
C GLN A 218 6.61 -15.28 -12.80
N ARG A 219 7.33 -14.24 -13.24
CA ARG A 219 6.93 -13.40 -14.39
C ARG A 219 6.92 -14.21 -15.68
N ASN A 220 7.96 -15.00 -15.92
CA ASN A 220 8.08 -15.82 -17.12
C ASN A 220 6.98 -16.90 -17.18
N GLN A 221 6.64 -17.54 -16.06
CA GLN A 221 5.54 -18.51 -15.99
C GLN A 221 4.19 -17.86 -16.31
N LYS A 222 3.92 -16.64 -15.80
CA LYS A 222 2.69 -15.90 -16.13
C LYS A 222 2.62 -15.54 -17.62
N ALA A 223 3.73 -15.12 -18.23
CA ALA A 223 3.79 -14.79 -19.64
C ALA A 223 3.58 -16.03 -20.52
N ALA A 224 4.16 -17.17 -20.17
CA ALA A 224 3.99 -18.44 -20.88
C ALA A 224 2.53 -18.95 -20.81
N GLY A 225 1.90 -18.85 -19.63
CA GLY A 225 0.49 -19.23 -19.43
C GLY A 225 -0.47 -18.35 -20.25
N HIS A 226 -0.17 -17.06 -20.38
CA HIS A 226 -0.98 -16.14 -21.19
C HIS A 226 -0.89 -16.46 -22.70
N ASN A 227 0.31 -16.76 -23.20
CA ASN A 227 0.51 -17.13 -24.62
C ASN A 227 -0.12 -18.49 -24.98
N SER A 228 -0.21 -19.42 -24.03
CA SER A 228 -0.88 -20.72 -24.23
C SER A 228 -2.40 -20.56 -24.38
N SER A 229 -3.00 -19.64 -23.63
CA SER A 229 -4.45 -19.38 -23.68
C SER A 229 -4.89 -18.81 -25.04
N TYR A 230 -4.08 -17.97 -25.68
CA TYR A 230 -4.40 -17.44 -27.02
C TYR A 230 -4.31 -18.48 -28.14
N LYS A 231 -3.44 -19.51 -28.02
CA LYS A 231 -3.34 -20.57 -29.01
C LYS A 231 -4.55 -21.51 -29.04
N THR A 232 -5.27 -21.60 -27.91
CA THR A 232 -6.46 -22.48 -27.81
C THR A 232 -7.71 -21.82 -28.40
N TYR A 233 -7.80 -20.48 -28.41
CA TYR A 233 -8.93 -19.75 -28.99
C TYR A 233 -8.79 -19.43 -30.49
N GLY A 234 -7.61 -19.64 -31.09
CA GLY A 234 -7.36 -19.43 -32.52
C GLY A 234 -7.47 -20.69 -33.37
N ALA A 235 -7.88 -21.82 -32.78
CA ALA A 235 -8.00 -23.12 -33.44
C ALA A 235 -9.44 -23.68 -33.52
N LEU A 236 -10.45 -22.79 -33.32
CA LEU A 236 -11.85 -23.03 -33.59
C LEU A 236 -12.34 -22.05 -34.65
#